data_6fd3bb37a57a9a27933d28a6c4942801
#
_entry.id   6fd3bb37a57a9a27933d28a6c4942801
#
_cell.length_a   1.000
_cell.length_b   1.000
_cell.length_c   1.000
_cell.angle_alpha   90.00
_cell.angle_beta   90.00
_cell.angle_gamma   90.00
#
_symmetry.space_group_name_H-M   'P 1'
#
loop_
_entity.id
_entity.type
_entity.pdbx_description
1 polymer ?
#
loop_
_entity_poly.entity_id
_entity_poly.type
_entity_poly.pdbx_seq_one_letter_code
_entity_poly.pdbx_strand_id
1 'polypeptide(L)'
;MPAQKANEAPRRPGRPRGKKPGTANREQLIDIALALFARHGAARVSLNAIAKEAGVTPAMLNYYFTSREALIENLLEERFMPLRNDISRIFVDHPQDPVTALTMMVETLADMAEQNAWFAPLWMQEIIGEMPMLRQHMDARFGEERFQVMLE
;
A
#
# COMPACT_ATOMS: atom_id res chain seq x y z
N MET A 1 -20.84 14.13 68.78
CA MET A 1 -21.40 14.26 67.41
C MET A 1 -20.35 13.79 66.40
N PRO A 2 -20.47 12.58 65.82
CA PRO A 2 -19.52 12.15 64.79
C PRO A 2 -19.99 12.59 63.40
N ALA A 3 -19.05 13.14 62.61
CA ALA A 3 -19.25 13.61 61.28
C ALA A 3 -19.55 12.45 60.29
N GLN A 4 -20.57 12.66 59.47
CA GLN A 4 -20.95 11.77 58.38
C GLN A 4 -19.88 11.69 57.33
N LYS A 5 -19.34 10.47 57.04
CA LYS A 5 -18.52 10.19 55.88
C LYS A 5 -19.40 10.22 54.64
N ALA A 6 -19.10 11.13 53.73
CA ALA A 6 -19.65 11.19 52.39
C ALA A 6 -19.30 9.90 51.62
N ASN A 7 -20.32 9.26 51.09
CA ASN A 7 -20.25 8.06 50.28
C ASN A 7 -19.80 8.46 48.88
N GLU A 8 -18.51 8.27 48.59
CA GLU A 8 -17.93 8.50 47.28
C GLU A 8 -18.21 7.28 46.39
N ALA A 9 -19.16 7.42 45.45
CA ALA A 9 -19.47 6.39 44.48
C ALA A 9 -18.26 6.13 43.54
N PRO A 10 -17.97 4.87 43.19
CA PRO A 10 -16.83 4.55 42.35
C PRO A 10 -17.00 5.14 40.93
N ARG A 11 -16.02 5.94 40.51
CA ARG A 11 -15.96 6.49 39.15
C ARG A 11 -15.86 5.36 38.15
N ARG A 12 -16.82 5.25 37.25
CA ARG A 12 -16.80 4.30 36.12
C ARG A 12 -15.58 4.55 35.27
N PRO A 13 -14.80 3.51 34.86
CA PRO A 13 -13.68 3.67 33.95
C PRO A 13 -14.20 4.26 32.63
N GLY A 14 -13.57 5.35 32.19
CA GLY A 14 -13.88 5.99 30.91
C GLY A 14 -13.70 5.02 29.77
N ARG A 15 -14.69 5.00 28.87
CA ARG A 15 -14.66 4.28 27.60
C ARG A 15 -13.36 4.58 26.87
N PRO A 16 -12.62 3.58 26.35
CA PRO A 16 -11.42 3.83 25.57
C PRO A 16 -11.75 4.80 24.44
N ARG A 17 -10.98 5.88 24.32
CA ARG A 17 -11.10 6.82 23.20
C ARG A 17 -10.78 6.06 21.91
N GLY A 18 -11.81 5.60 21.21
CA GLY A 18 -11.70 5.12 19.86
C GLY A 18 -11.05 6.21 19.01
N LYS A 19 -10.15 5.82 18.10
CA LYS A 19 -9.58 6.73 17.09
C LYS A 19 -10.72 7.59 16.52
N LYS A 20 -10.53 8.91 16.53
CA LYS A 20 -11.51 9.84 15.97
C LYS A 20 -11.78 9.46 14.51
N PRO A 21 -13.03 9.21 14.10
CA PRO A 21 -13.35 8.99 12.70
C PRO A 21 -12.93 10.22 11.89
N GLY A 22 -12.21 10.03 10.79
CA GLY A 22 -11.90 11.09 9.83
C GLY A 22 -10.50 11.69 9.87
N THR A 23 -9.50 11.03 10.49
CA THR A 23 -8.11 11.53 10.57
C THR A 23 -7.08 10.75 9.76
N ALA A 24 -7.51 9.84 8.87
CA ALA A 24 -6.56 9.15 7.99
C ALA A 24 -5.95 10.15 7.01
N ASN A 25 -4.60 10.20 6.97
CA ASN A 25 -3.89 11.00 5.98
C ASN A 25 -3.75 10.23 4.66
N ARG A 26 -3.23 10.92 3.63
CA ARG A 26 -3.07 10.37 2.28
C ARG A 26 -2.25 9.06 2.27
N GLU A 27 -1.15 8.99 3.00
CA GLU A 27 -0.28 7.80 3.07
C GLU A 27 -0.99 6.62 3.72
N GLN A 28 -1.73 6.86 4.79
CA GLN A 28 -2.53 5.83 5.45
C GLN A 28 -3.63 5.28 4.53
N LEU A 29 -4.22 6.12 3.68
CA LEU A 29 -5.20 5.67 2.69
C LEU A 29 -4.57 4.77 1.63
N ILE A 30 -3.35 5.06 1.18
CA ILE A 30 -2.58 4.20 0.27
C ILE A 30 -2.26 2.86 0.96
N ASP A 31 -1.80 2.87 2.20
CA ASP A 31 -1.48 1.63 2.93
C ASP A 31 -2.71 0.74 3.15
N ILE A 32 -3.86 1.35 3.44
CA ILE A 32 -5.15 0.64 3.56
C ILE A 32 -5.58 0.06 2.22
N ALA A 33 -5.44 0.82 1.13
CA ALA A 33 -5.73 0.33 -0.22
C ALA A 33 -4.86 -0.88 -0.58
N LEU A 34 -3.56 -0.82 -0.31
CA LEU A 34 -2.62 -1.93 -0.54
C LEU A 34 -2.98 -3.17 0.27
N ALA A 35 -3.35 -3.01 1.54
CA ALA A 35 -3.78 -4.12 2.39
C ALA A 35 -5.07 -4.77 1.88
N LEU A 36 -6.03 -3.98 1.39
CA LEU A 36 -7.26 -4.49 0.78
C LEU A 36 -6.99 -5.18 -0.55
N PHE A 37 -6.13 -4.61 -1.39
CA PHE A 37 -5.72 -5.21 -2.66
C PHE A 37 -5.01 -6.55 -2.45
N ALA A 38 -4.15 -6.64 -1.44
CA ALA A 38 -3.47 -7.88 -1.09
C ALA A 38 -4.44 -8.99 -0.64
N ARG A 39 -5.54 -8.62 0.04
CA ARG A 39 -6.54 -9.59 0.52
C ARG A 39 -7.56 -9.99 -0.53
N HIS A 40 -8.01 -9.06 -1.37
CA HIS A 40 -9.17 -9.25 -2.24
C HIS A 40 -8.86 -9.14 -3.73
N GLY A 41 -7.65 -8.74 -4.09
CA GLY A 41 -7.27 -8.38 -5.46
C GLY A 41 -7.65 -6.95 -5.82
N ALA A 42 -6.74 -6.25 -6.50
CA ALA A 42 -6.94 -4.84 -6.85
C ALA A 42 -8.21 -4.62 -7.70
N ALA A 43 -8.54 -5.54 -8.60
CA ALA A 43 -9.72 -5.45 -9.47
C ALA A 43 -11.05 -5.44 -8.71
N ARG A 44 -11.11 -6.03 -7.52
CA ARG A 44 -12.35 -6.21 -6.73
C ARG A 44 -12.59 -5.14 -5.67
N VAL A 45 -11.61 -4.28 -5.39
CA VAL A 45 -11.69 -3.28 -4.33
C VAL A 45 -12.14 -1.94 -4.90
N SER A 46 -13.21 -1.38 -4.37
CA SER A 46 -13.73 -0.05 -4.73
C SER A 46 -13.19 1.04 -3.82
N LEU A 47 -13.26 2.30 -4.27
CA LEU A 47 -12.96 3.46 -3.41
C LEU A 47 -13.84 3.50 -2.16
N ASN A 48 -15.12 3.13 -2.27
CA ASN A 48 -16.02 3.06 -1.12
C ASN A 48 -15.58 2.02 -0.09
N ALA A 49 -15.06 0.88 -0.51
CA ALA A 49 -14.50 -0.14 0.38
C ALA A 49 -13.28 0.39 1.13
N ILE A 50 -12.41 1.13 0.45
CA ILE A 50 -11.23 1.77 1.06
C ILE A 50 -11.65 2.83 2.06
N ALA A 51 -12.60 3.70 1.71
CA ALA A 51 -13.13 4.72 2.62
C ALA A 51 -13.73 4.08 3.90
N LYS A 52 -14.51 3.02 3.74
CA LYS A 52 -15.10 2.27 4.86
C LYS A 52 -14.03 1.67 5.78
N GLU A 53 -13.03 1.02 5.23
CA GLU A 53 -11.93 0.42 5.99
C GLU A 53 -11.10 1.49 6.72
N ALA A 54 -10.87 2.62 6.08
CA ALA A 54 -10.15 3.75 6.64
C ALA A 54 -10.96 4.53 7.69
N GLY A 55 -12.27 4.31 7.80
CA GLY A 55 -13.15 5.08 8.68
C GLY A 55 -13.31 6.54 8.24
N VAL A 56 -13.20 6.83 6.96
CA VAL A 56 -13.39 8.15 6.35
C VAL A 56 -14.62 8.18 5.46
N THR A 57 -15.10 9.39 5.15
CA THR A 57 -16.21 9.56 4.18
C THR A 57 -15.69 9.35 2.75
N PRO A 58 -16.55 8.90 1.80
CA PRO A 58 -16.19 8.87 0.39
C PRO A 58 -15.74 10.24 -0.15
N ALA A 59 -16.35 11.33 0.33
CA ALA A 59 -15.97 12.69 -0.05
C ALA A 59 -14.53 13.04 0.39
N MET A 60 -14.11 12.60 1.58
CA MET A 60 -12.74 12.79 2.05
C MET A 60 -11.73 11.98 1.23
N LEU A 61 -12.07 10.73 0.89
CA LEU A 61 -11.23 9.93 0.01
C LEU A 61 -11.09 10.56 -1.38
N ASN A 62 -12.19 11.06 -1.95
CA ASN A 62 -12.19 11.76 -3.24
C ASN A 62 -11.40 13.07 -3.22
N TYR A 63 -11.24 13.71 -2.07
CA TYR A 63 -10.37 14.86 -1.92
C TYR A 63 -8.90 14.51 -2.18
N TYR A 64 -8.44 13.34 -1.73
CA TYR A 64 -7.07 12.88 -1.96
C TYR A 64 -6.91 12.20 -3.33
N PHE A 65 -7.91 11.44 -3.76
CA PHE A 65 -7.87 10.64 -4.99
C PHE A 65 -9.16 10.86 -5.77
N THR A 66 -9.09 11.61 -6.85
CA THR A 66 -10.24 12.00 -7.68
C THR A 66 -10.93 10.83 -8.36
N SER A 67 -10.20 9.73 -8.60
CA SER A 67 -10.69 8.50 -9.19
C SER A 67 -9.93 7.29 -8.64
N ARG A 68 -10.45 6.10 -8.94
CA ARG A 68 -9.77 4.84 -8.64
C ARG A 68 -8.45 4.71 -9.42
N GLU A 69 -8.45 5.12 -10.66
CA GLU A 69 -7.28 5.17 -11.54
C GLU A 69 -6.21 6.09 -10.96
N ALA A 70 -6.59 7.27 -10.49
CA ALA A 70 -5.67 8.20 -9.83
C ALA A 70 -5.06 7.61 -8.54
N LEU A 71 -5.84 6.88 -7.75
CA LEU A 71 -5.32 6.15 -6.58
C LEU A 71 -4.27 5.11 -7.00
N ILE A 72 -4.58 4.32 -8.03
CA ILE A 72 -3.66 3.29 -8.52
C ILE A 72 -2.38 3.90 -9.06
N GLU A 73 -2.45 4.96 -9.84
CA GLU A 73 -1.28 5.66 -10.36
C GLU A 73 -0.39 6.20 -9.22
N ASN A 74 -0.97 6.85 -8.22
CA ASN A 74 -0.24 7.35 -7.06
C ASN A 74 0.41 6.22 -6.26
N LEU A 75 -0.31 5.12 -6.07
CA LEU A 75 0.17 3.94 -5.37
C LEU A 75 1.36 3.30 -6.11
N LEU A 76 1.27 3.15 -7.42
CA LEU A 76 2.36 2.63 -8.24
C LEU A 76 3.58 3.54 -8.18
N GLU A 77 3.39 4.86 -8.32
CA GLU A 77 4.46 5.84 -8.27
C GLU A 77 5.19 5.84 -6.92
N GLU A 78 4.45 5.78 -5.82
CA GLU A 78 5.01 5.97 -4.50
C GLU A 78 5.53 4.69 -3.85
N ARG A 79 5.01 3.52 -4.21
CA ARG A 79 5.36 2.24 -3.58
C ARG A 79 6.14 1.29 -4.48
N PHE A 80 5.85 1.28 -5.78
CA PHE A 80 6.46 0.32 -6.72
C PHE A 80 7.59 0.91 -7.54
N MET A 81 7.50 2.18 -7.94
CA MET A 81 8.56 2.81 -8.74
C MET A 81 9.91 2.89 -8.02
N PRO A 82 10.00 3.24 -6.72
CA PRO A 82 11.27 3.20 -6.00
C PRO A 82 11.89 1.81 -6.02
N LEU A 83 11.10 0.76 -5.75
CA LEU A 83 11.56 -0.62 -5.80
C LEU A 83 12.06 -1.03 -7.20
N ARG A 84 11.29 -0.68 -8.25
CA ARG A 84 11.70 -0.93 -9.65
C ARG A 84 13.02 -0.26 -9.96
N ASN A 85 13.18 1.00 -9.55
CA ASN A 85 14.39 1.77 -9.81
C ASN A 85 15.60 1.18 -9.07
N ASP A 86 15.43 0.73 -7.83
CA ASP A 86 16.49 0.08 -7.06
C ASP A 86 16.92 -1.24 -7.72
N ILE A 87 15.97 -2.07 -8.15
CA ILE A 87 16.27 -3.31 -8.89
C ILE A 87 16.97 -3.00 -10.22
N SER A 88 16.51 -2.01 -10.97
CA SER A 88 17.13 -1.62 -12.24
C SER A 88 18.58 -1.16 -12.04
N ARG A 89 18.84 -0.38 -10.98
CA ARG A 89 20.20 0.07 -10.63
C ARG A 89 21.13 -1.10 -10.32
N ILE A 90 20.66 -2.13 -9.61
CA ILE A 90 21.45 -3.33 -9.31
C ILE A 90 22.01 -3.94 -10.60
N PHE A 91 21.19 -4.09 -11.64
CA PHE A 91 21.63 -4.65 -12.92
C PHE A 91 22.56 -3.72 -13.73
N VAL A 92 22.34 -2.41 -13.64
CA VAL A 92 23.23 -1.41 -14.25
C VAL A 92 24.61 -1.41 -13.61
N ASP A 93 24.66 -1.56 -12.27
CA ASP A 93 25.90 -1.54 -11.50
C ASP A 93 26.70 -2.86 -11.62
N HIS A 94 26.04 -3.97 -11.96
CA HIS A 94 26.64 -5.30 -12.06
C HIS A 94 26.45 -5.96 -13.45
N PRO A 95 26.83 -5.28 -14.56
CA PRO A 95 26.53 -5.77 -15.92
C PRO A 95 27.28 -7.04 -16.30
N GLN A 96 28.42 -7.31 -15.64
CA GLN A 96 29.28 -8.49 -15.90
C GLN A 96 29.14 -9.59 -14.81
N ASP A 97 28.33 -9.35 -13.80
CA ASP A 97 28.12 -10.30 -12.69
C ASP A 97 26.61 -10.55 -12.43
N PRO A 98 25.98 -11.35 -13.30
CA PRO A 98 24.53 -11.60 -13.19
C PRO A 98 24.16 -12.37 -11.92
N VAL A 99 25.06 -13.15 -11.34
CA VAL A 99 24.81 -13.90 -10.10
C VAL A 99 24.67 -12.95 -8.92
N THR A 100 25.61 -12.03 -8.77
CA THR A 100 25.53 -10.97 -7.75
C THR A 100 24.29 -10.09 -7.95
N ALA A 101 24.00 -9.67 -9.18
CA ALA A 101 22.82 -8.87 -9.47
C ALA A 101 21.51 -9.59 -9.09
N LEU A 102 21.36 -10.86 -9.43
CA LEU A 102 20.19 -11.66 -9.07
C LEU A 102 20.09 -11.88 -7.55
N THR A 103 21.20 -12.12 -6.87
CA THR A 103 21.22 -12.28 -5.41
C THR A 103 20.74 -11.00 -4.73
N MET A 104 21.28 -9.84 -5.12
CA MET A 104 20.87 -8.55 -4.58
C MET A 104 19.40 -8.21 -4.89
N MET A 105 18.91 -8.58 -6.07
CA MET A 105 17.49 -8.42 -6.41
C MET A 105 16.60 -9.26 -5.47
N VAL A 106 16.96 -10.51 -5.21
CA VAL A 106 16.20 -11.39 -4.29
C VAL A 106 16.23 -10.84 -2.88
N GLU A 107 17.36 -10.36 -2.39
CA GLU A 107 17.49 -9.74 -1.07
C GLU A 107 16.61 -8.48 -0.99
N THR A 108 16.65 -7.62 -1.99
CA THR A 108 15.79 -6.41 -2.05
C THR A 108 14.29 -6.75 -2.00
N LEU A 109 13.88 -7.78 -2.72
CA LEU A 109 12.47 -8.26 -2.71
C LEU A 109 12.10 -8.88 -1.35
N ALA A 110 13.02 -9.62 -0.73
CA ALA A 110 12.82 -10.20 0.59
C ALA A 110 12.66 -9.12 1.66
N ASP A 111 13.53 -8.11 1.67
CA ASP A 111 13.45 -6.96 2.57
C ASP A 111 12.11 -6.21 2.41
N MET A 112 11.68 -6.01 1.17
CA MET A 112 10.39 -5.39 0.89
C MET A 112 9.23 -6.21 1.46
N ALA A 113 9.27 -7.54 1.34
CA ALA A 113 8.25 -8.44 1.88
C ALA A 113 8.26 -8.47 3.42
N GLU A 114 9.41 -8.40 4.05
CA GLU A 114 9.51 -8.33 5.51
C GLU A 114 8.96 -7.02 6.08
N GLN A 115 9.25 -5.90 5.41
CA GLN A 115 8.81 -4.57 5.84
C GLN A 115 7.33 -4.32 5.55
N ASN A 116 6.73 -5.01 4.58
CA ASN A 116 5.39 -4.75 4.09
C ASN A 116 4.57 -6.04 3.94
N ALA A 117 3.70 -6.32 4.90
CA ALA A 117 2.86 -7.53 4.91
C ALA A 117 1.94 -7.67 3.67
N TRP A 118 1.61 -6.56 3.02
CA TRP A 118 0.80 -6.56 1.80
C TRP A 118 1.57 -6.98 0.55
N PHE A 119 2.90 -6.87 0.55
CA PHE A 119 3.72 -6.99 -0.67
C PHE A 119 3.66 -8.39 -1.29
N ALA A 120 4.02 -9.43 -0.54
CA ALA A 120 4.06 -10.78 -1.08
C ALA A 120 2.68 -11.31 -1.53
N PRO A 121 1.58 -11.15 -0.74
CA PRO A 121 0.25 -11.56 -1.20
C PRO A 121 -0.21 -10.81 -2.45
N LEU A 122 0.04 -9.49 -2.53
CA LEU A 122 -0.33 -8.69 -3.70
C LEU A 122 0.49 -9.09 -4.92
N TRP A 123 1.79 -9.28 -4.77
CA TRP A 123 2.68 -9.75 -5.82
C TRP A 123 2.22 -11.08 -6.41
N MET A 124 1.87 -12.03 -5.55
CA MET A 124 1.36 -13.33 -6.00
C MET A 124 0.05 -13.21 -6.77
N GLN A 125 -0.87 -12.36 -6.34
CA GLN A 125 -2.12 -12.13 -7.06
C GLN A 125 -1.89 -11.48 -8.43
N GLU A 126 -0.91 -10.58 -8.55
CA GLU A 126 -0.59 -9.93 -9.82
C GLU A 126 0.18 -10.83 -10.79
N ILE A 127 0.95 -11.81 -10.30
CA ILE A 127 1.69 -12.76 -11.16
C ILE A 127 0.79 -13.90 -11.63
N ILE A 128 0.05 -14.53 -10.71
CA ILE A 128 -0.72 -15.76 -10.99
C ILE A 128 -2.22 -15.54 -11.05
N GLY A 129 -2.71 -14.35 -10.69
CA GLY A 129 -4.12 -14.02 -10.70
C GLY A 129 -4.68 -13.88 -12.13
N GLU A 130 -5.97 -14.13 -12.27
CA GLU A 130 -6.67 -14.01 -13.56
C GLU A 130 -6.85 -12.56 -14.03
N MET A 131 -6.77 -11.59 -13.11
CA MET A 131 -6.99 -10.16 -13.38
C MET A 131 -5.84 -9.29 -12.83
N PRO A 132 -4.66 -9.32 -13.47
CA PRO A 132 -3.47 -8.60 -13.02
C PRO A 132 -3.55 -7.11 -13.34
N MET A 133 -4.36 -6.37 -12.59
CA MET A 133 -4.70 -4.97 -12.90
C MET A 133 -3.53 -4.01 -12.68
N LEU A 134 -2.78 -4.18 -11.59
CA LEU A 134 -1.61 -3.32 -11.32
C LEU A 134 -0.51 -3.56 -12.37
N ARG A 135 -0.28 -4.81 -12.74
CA ARG A 135 0.67 -5.16 -13.80
C ARG A 135 0.26 -4.55 -15.13
N GLN A 136 -1.02 -4.61 -15.50
CA GLN A 136 -1.52 -3.98 -16.72
C GLN A 136 -1.30 -2.46 -16.73
N HIS A 137 -1.53 -1.77 -15.60
CA HIS A 137 -1.24 -0.34 -15.48
C HIS A 137 0.26 -0.04 -15.59
N MET A 138 1.10 -0.87 -14.98
CA MET A 138 2.55 -0.75 -15.10
C MET A 138 3.03 -0.97 -16.53
N ASP A 139 2.54 -1.99 -17.20
CA ASP A 139 2.91 -2.30 -18.59
C ASP A 139 2.44 -1.20 -19.55
N ALA A 140 1.24 -0.66 -19.35
CA ALA A 140 0.73 0.45 -20.16
C ALA A 140 1.56 1.74 -19.98
N ARG A 141 2.01 2.02 -18.76
CA ARG A 141 2.78 3.24 -18.45
C ARG A 141 4.26 3.13 -18.83
N PHE A 142 4.86 1.97 -18.63
CA PHE A 142 6.30 1.74 -18.75
C PHE A 142 6.68 0.78 -19.88
N GLY A 143 5.72 0.21 -20.57
CA GLY A 143 5.95 -0.72 -21.66
C GLY A 143 6.70 -0.07 -22.82
N GLU A 144 6.39 1.18 -23.12
CA GLU A 144 7.07 1.94 -24.18
C GLU A 144 8.54 2.25 -23.84
N GLU A 145 8.86 2.53 -22.58
CA GLU A 145 10.24 2.77 -22.13
C GLU A 145 11.11 1.50 -22.24
N ARG A 146 10.52 0.31 -22.04
CA ARG A 146 11.26 -0.96 -22.19
C ARG A 146 11.68 -1.22 -23.62
N PHE A 147 10.89 -0.81 -24.60
CA PHE A 147 11.23 -0.96 -26.02
C PHE A 147 12.28 0.04 -26.49
N GLN A 148 12.32 1.24 -25.93
CA GLN A 148 13.32 2.25 -26.28
C GLN A 148 14.72 1.87 -25.78
N VAL A 149 14.84 1.34 -24.58
CA VAL A 149 16.14 0.89 -24.01
C VAL A 149 16.70 -0.36 -24.70
N MET A 150 15.87 -1.17 -25.37
CA MET A 150 16.31 -2.34 -26.12
C MET A 150 16.76 -2.04 -27.56
N LEU A 151 16.49 -0.82 -28.06
CA LEU A 151 16.80 -0.40 -29.43
C LEU A 151 18.04 0.51 -29.54
N GLU A 152 18.62 0.91 -28.40
CA GLU A 152 19.93 1.59 -28.30
C GLU A 152 21.06 0.61 -27.95
#